data_97b1e68483df2bd4df376eb65f535abb
#
_entry.id   97b1e68483df2bd4df376eb65f535abb
#
_cell.length_a   1.000
_cell.length_b   1.000
_cell.length_c   1.000
_cell.angle_alpha   90.00
_cell.angle_beta   90.00
_cell.angle_gamma   90.00
#
_symmetry.space_group_name_H-M   'P 1'
#
loop_
_entity.id
_entity.type
_entity.pdbx_description
1 polymer ?
#
loop_
_entity_poly.entity_id
_entity_poly.type
_entity_poly.pdbx_seq_one_letter_code
_entity_poly.pdbx_strand_id
1 'polypeptide(L)'
;GCIVAQFALADPYLSLRHLARAPDGTLAVALQAEHSDPALRQAAPALALLGSDGLNTVPWPLEGAAPDCWQGYAGDVCWAAGTFWVSATYAGQVMGWSTTGEWRGKLPLAGAGALMPVGNGAEGFMAGGSREALAAPTGTSATGSAGPHKRYRLARGWDNHGTLLSI
;
A
#
# COMPACT_ATOMS: atom_id res chain seq x y z
N GLY A 1 15.83 -11.83 24.24
CA GLY A 1 14.60 -11.04 24.05
C GLY A 1 13.39 -11.84 24.46
N CYS A 2 12.28 -11.20 24.80
CA CYS A 2 10.99 -11.84 25.06
C CYS A 2 9.94 -11.30 24.08
N ILE A 3 8.95 -12.15 23.73
CA ILE A 3 7.76 -11.71 22.98
C ILE A 3 6.87 -10.96 23.98
N VAL A 4 6.58 -9.69 23.68
CA VAL A 4 5.73 -8.84 24.54
C VAL A 4 4.28 -8.83 24.08
N ALA A 5 4.02 -9.09 22.78
CA ALA A 5 2.69 -9.25 22.22
C ALA A 5 2.76 -10.08 20.94
N GLN A 6 1.66 -10.75 20.63
CA GLN A 6 1.49 -11.51 19.38
C GLN A 6 0.08 -11.25 18.85
N PHE A 7 -0.03 -10.98 17.55
CA PHE A 7 -1.29 -10.70 16.86
C PHE A 7 -1.42 -11.65 15.67
N ALA A 8 -2.64 -12.03 15.36
CA ALA A 8 -2.98 -12.85 14.20
C ALA A 8 -4.24 -12.32 13.53
N LEU A 9 -4.33 -12.48 12.21
CA LEU A 9 -5.56 -12.25 11.47
C LEU A 9 -6.54 -13.41 11.67
N ALA A 10 -7.83 -13.13 11.59
CA ALA A 10 -8.87 -14.17 11.67
C ALA A 10 -8.84 -15.13 10.48
N ASP A 11 -8.45 -14.62 9.29
CA ASP A 11 -8.29 -15.42 8.09
C ASP A 11 -6.84 -15.94 7.98
N PRO A 12 -6.59 -17.26 8.12
CA PRO A 12 -5.25 -17.85 8.08
C PRO A 12 -4.61 -17.85 6.67
N TYR A 13 -5.39 -17.56 5.62
CA TYR A 13 -4.92 -17.47 4.25
C TYR A 13 -4.46 -16.05 3.86
N LEU A 14 -4.45 -15.10 4.79
CA LEU A 14 -3.87 -13.78 4.59
C LEU A 14 -2.44 -13.75 5.09
N SER A 15 -1.50 -13.73 4.17
CA SER A 15 -0.06 -13.62 4.46
C SER A 15 0.33 -12.17 4.72
N LEU A 16 1.02 -11.91 5.82
CA LEU A 16 1.59 -10.61 6.17
C LEU A 16 2.88 -10.39 5.39
N ARG A 17 3.00 -9.30 4.63
CA ARG A 17 4.14 -9.07 3.73
C ARG A 17 5.06 -7.94 4.19
N HIS A 18 4.69 -6.71 3.94
CA HIS A 18 5.43 -5.51 4.28
C HIS A 18 4.66 -4.70 5.31
N LEU A 19 5.36 -3.92 6.11
CA LEU A 19 4.74 -3.08 7.13
C LEU A 19 5.28 -1.65 7.08
N ALA A 20 4.42 -0.70 7.40
CA ALA A 20 4.76 0.70 7.57
C ALA A 20 4.17 1.23 8.87
N ARG A 21 4.83 2.25 9.46
CA ARG A 21 4.38 2.88 10.70
C ARG A 21 4.06 4.33 10.46
N ALA A 22 2.88 4.77 10.93
CA ALA A 22 2.51 6.16 11.00
C ALA A 22 3.09 6.84 12.24
N PRO A 23 3.20 8.18 12.27
CA PRO A 23 3.72 8.93 13.43
C PRO A 23 2.92 8.75 14.72
N ASP A 24 1.60 8.49 14.62
CA ASP A 24 0.72 8.21 15.76
C ASP A 24 0.94 6.81 16.37
N GLY A 25 1.79 6.00 15.76
CA GLY A 25 2.12 4.65 16.21
C GLY A 25 1.34 3.55 15.51
N THR A 26 0.30 3.86 14.74
CA THR A 26 -0.45 2.88 13.93
C THR A 26 0.47 2.17 12.95
N LEU A 27 0.35 0.85 12.87
CA LEU A 27 1.06 0.04 11.89
C LEU A 27 0.09 -0.44 10.81
N ALA A 28 0.49 -0.31 9.56
CA ALA A 28 -0.19 -0.94 8.43
C ALA A 28 0.64 -2.11 7.91
N VAL A 29 -0.03 -3.18 7.55
CA VAL A 29 0.58 -4.40 7.00
C VAL A 29 -0.04 -4.71 5.65
N ALA A 30 0.76 -4.74 4.60
CA ALA A 30 0.33 -5.18 3.28
C ALA A 30 0.05 -6.69 3.28
N LEU A 31 -1.04 -7.10 2.64
CA LEU A 31 -1.53 -8.47 2.68
C LEU A 31 -1.43 -9.15 1.32
N GLN A 32 -1.13 -10.44 1.34
CA GLN A 32 -1.30 -11.33 0.19
C GLN A 32 -2.28 -12.44 0.54
N ALA A 33 -3.30 -12.63 -0.31
CA ALA A 33 -4.26 -13.72 -0.17
C ALA A 33 -3.71 -15.00 -0.80
N GLU A 34 -3.58 -16.04 0.01
CA GLU A 34 -3.07 -17.37 -0.36
C GLU A 34 -4.21 -18.38 -0.61
N HIS A 35 -5.45 -17.90 -0.72
CA HIS A 35 -6.62 -18.73 -1.01
C HIS A 35 -6.45 -19.46 -2.35
N SER A 36 -6.88 -20.71 -2.42
CA SER A 36 -6.91 -21.46 -3.68
C SER A 36 -8.00 -20.93 -4.63
N ASP A 37 -9.13 -20.46 -4.10
CA ASP A 37 -10.22 -19.88 -4.85
C ASP A 37 -9.88 -18.45 -5.36
N PRO A 38 -9.89 -18.22 -6.68
CA PRO A 38 -9.66 -16.91 -7.27
C PRO A 38 -10.67 -15.85 -6.82
N ALA A 39 -11.92 -16.21 -6.52
CA ALA A 39 -12.94 -15.27 -6.07
C ALA A 39 -12.61 -14.76 -4.65
N LEU A 40 -12.14 -15.62 -3.75
CA LEU A 40 -11.69 -15.24 -2.42
C LEU A 40 -10.44 -14.35 -2.49
N ARG A 41 -9.49 -14.64 -3.39
CA ARG A 41 -8.34 -13.75 -3.62
C ARG A 41 -8.78 -12.38 -4.11
N GLN A 42 -9.71 -12.33 -5.05
CA GLN A 42 -10.22 -11.06 -5.60
C GLN A 42 -10.98 -10.23 -4.54
N ALA A 43 -11.65 -10.88 -3.59
CA ALA A 43 -12.37 -10.21 -2.49
C ALA A 43 -11.47 -9.84 -1.30
N ALA A 44 -10.27 -10.38 -1.22
CA ALA A 44 -9.39 -10.22 -0.07
C ALA A 44 -8.98 -8.76 0.16
N PRO A 45 -8.84 -8.32 1.43
CA PRO A 45 -8.40 -6.98 1.78
C PRO A 45 -6.94 -6.73 1.36
N ALA A 46 -6.58 -5.46 1.08
CA ALA A 46 -5.22 -5.07 0.70
C ALA A 46 -4.30 -4.87 1.90
N LEU A 47 -4.85 -4.44 3.03
CA LEU A 47 -4.06 -4.20 4.23
C LEU A 47 -4.82 -4.54 5.51
N ALA A 48 -4.04 -4.73 6.58
CA ALA A 48 -4.52 -4.72 7.95
C ALA A 48 -3.86 -3.56 8.72
N LEU A 49 -4.56 -3.04 9.71
CA LEU A 49 -4.07 -2.04 10.65
C LEU A 49 -3.94 -2.67 12.04
N LEU A 50 -2.81 -2.41 12.70
CA LEU A 50 -2.62 -2.70 14.12
C LEU A 50 -2.85 -1.43 14.90
N GLY A 51 -3.95 -1.40 15.63
CA GLY A 51 -4.34 -0.35 16.55
C GLY A 51 -4.42 -0.86 17.99
N SER A 52 -5.09 -0.10 18.85
CA SER A 52 -5.31 -0.46 20.27
C SER A 52 -6.18 -1.70 20.45
N ASP A 53 -7.03 -2.00 19.50
CA ASP A 53 -8.00 -3.10 19.45
C ASP A 53 -7.47 -4.36 18.73
N GLY A 54 -6.19 -4.36 18.35
CA GLY A 54 -5.51 -5.48 17.71
C GLY A 54 -5.26 -5.29 16.21
N LEU A 55 -4.93 -6.40 15.54
CA LEU A 55 -4.65 -6.43 14.10
C LEU A 55 -5.92 -6.76 13.33
N ASN A 56 -6.45 -5.76 12.61
CA ASN A 56 -7.73 -5.87 11.90
C ASN A 56 -7.56 -5.57 10.42
N THR A 57 -8.20 -6.35 9.55
CA THR A 57 -8.24 -6.09 8.12
C THR A 57 -9.08 -4.86 7.81
N VAL A 58 -8.67 -4.08 6.80
CA VAL A 58 -9.42 -2.94 6.32
C VAL A 58 -10.32 -3.37 5.17
N PRO A 59 -11.65 -3.25 5.30
CA PRO A 59 -12.57 -3.62 4.23
C PRO A 59 -12.43 -2.67 3.03
N TRP A 60 -12.78 -3.17 1.84
CA TRP A 60 -12.92 -2.32 0.67
C TRP A 60 -14.06 -1.33 0.88
N PRO A 61 -13.91 -0.06 0.51
CA PRO A 61 -15.01 0.89 0.53
C PRO A 61 -16.09 0.47 -0.48
N LEU A 62 -17.36 0.71 -0.17
CA LEU A 62 -18.48 0.33 -1.05
C LEU A 62 -18.38 0.93 -2.46
N GLU A 63 -17.80 2.14 -2.58
CA GLU A 63 -17.57 2.82 -3.86
C GLU A 63 -16.25 2.41 -4.53
N GLY A 64 -15.40 1.69 -3.83
CA GLY A 64 -14.08 1.24 -4.29
C GLY A 64 -13.90 -0.24 -4.01
N ALA A 65 -14.78 -1.08 -4.56
CA ALA A 65 -14.56 -2.52 -4.56
C ALA A 65 -13.14 -2.85 -5.03
N ALA A 66 -12.64 -4.02 -4.66
CA ALA A 66 -11.32 -4.46 -5.11
C ALA A 66 -11.18 -4.19 -6.62
N PRO A 67 -10.07 -3.58 -7.05
CA PRO A 67 -9.89 -3.25 -8.45
C PRO A 67 -9.85 -4.52 -9.30
N ASP A 68 -10.21 -4.39 -10.57
CA ASP A 68 -10.04 -5.47 -11.53
C ASP A 68 -8.59 -6.00 -11.50
N CYS A 69 -8.43 -7.30 -11.63
CA CYS A 69 -7.12 -7.97 -11.55
C CYS A 69 -6.37 -7.80 -10.23
N TRP A 70 -7.05 -7.47 -9.12
CA TRP A 70 -6.43 -7.34 -7.80
C TRP A 70 -5.71 -8.62 -7.36
N GLN A 71 -6.33 -9.76 -7.53
CA GLN A 71 -5.80 -11.11 -7.23
C GLN A 71 -5.30 -11.28 -5.78
N GLY A 72 -5.70 -10.41 -4.87
CA GLY A 72 -5.29 -10.48 -3.46
C GLY A 72 -3.82 -10.17 -3.19
N TYR A 73 -3.15 -9.38 -4.04
CA TYR A 73 -1.71 -9.16 -3.92
C TYR A 73 -1.35 -7.69 -3.69
N ALA A 74 -1.02 -7.35 -2.44
CA ALA A 74 -0.35 -6.11 -2.08
C ALA A 74 1.17 -6.32 -2.12
N GLY A 75 1.87 -5.57 -2.97
CA GLY A 75 3.31 -5.70 -3.17
C GLY A 75 4.13 -5.04 -2.07
N ASP A 76 3.75 -3.84 -1.65
CA ASP A 76 4.47 -3.04 -0.66
C ASP A 76 3.54 -2.05 0.04
N VAL A 77 3.99 -1.45 1.15
CA VAL A 77 3.28 -0.39 1.88
C VAL A 77 4.24 0.66 2.41
N CYS A 78 3.88 1.94 2.30
CA CYS A 78 4.59 3.03 2.95
C CYS A 78 3.63 4.03 3.60
N TRP A 79 4.12 4.79 4.58
CA TRP A 79 3.41 5.95 5.12
C TRP A 79 3.95 7.22 4.48
N ALA A 80 3.06 8.02 3.91
CA ALA A 80 3.41 9.33 3.37
C ALA A 80 2.21 10.27 3.35
N ALA A 81 2.43 11.54 3.70
CA ALA A 81 1.45 12.60 3.60
C ALA A 81 0.08 12.27 4.26
N GLY A 82 0.11 11.67 5.46
CA GLY A 82 -1.11 11.35 6.20
C GLY A 82 -1.84 10.09 5.71
N THR A 83 -1.20 9.27 4.87
CA THR A 83 -1.83 8.13 4.18
C THR A 83 -0.90 6.92 4.16
N PHE A 84 -1.43 5.73 4.42
CA PHE A 84 -0.80 4.47 4.07
C PHE A 84 -1.05 4.18 2.59
N TRP A 85 0.01 4.16 1.81
CA TRP A 85 -0.02 3.81 0.40
C TRP A 85 0.39 2.36 0.21
N VAL A 86 -0.40 1.62 -0.55
CA VAL A 86 -0.21 0.18 -0.83
C VAL A 86 -0.10 0.00 -2.33
N SER A 87 0.90 -0.73 -2.79
CA SER A 87 1.01 -1.09 -4.21
C SER A 87 0.19 -2.33 -4.54
N ALA A 88 -0.60 -2.23 -5.61
CA ALA A 88 -1.40 -3.31 -6.19
C ALA A 88 -0.82 -3.69 -7.55
N THR A 89 0.16 -4.57 -7.55
CA THR A 89 1.02 -4.86 -8.71
C THR A 89 0.21 -5.33 -9.92
N TYR A 90 -0.65 -6.31 -9.72
CA TYR A 90 -1.48 -6.86 -10.82
C TYR A 90 -2.58 -5.92 -11.26
N ALA A 91 -3.14 -5.14 -10.34
CA ALA A 91 -4.14 -4.12 -10.65
C ALA A 91 -3.54 -2.84 -11.26
N GLY A 92 -2.22 -2.72 -11.29
CA GLY A 92 -1.51 -1.60 -11.91
C GLY A 92 -1.81 -0.25 -11.25
N GLN A 93 -1.85 -0.21 -9.91
CA GLN A 93 -2.13 1.03 -9.19
C GLN A 93 -1.53 1.05 -7.79
N VAL A 94 -1.44 2.24 -7.21
CA VAL A 94 -1.14 2.47 -5.80
C VAL A 94 -2.41 2.99 -5.14
N MET A 95 -2.75 2.47 -3.96
CA MET A 95 -3.99 2.73 -3.25
C MET A 95 -3.71 3.30 -1.87
N GLY A 96 -4.56 4.20 -1.37
CA GLY A 96 -4.34 4.91 -0.12
C GLY A 96 -5.44 4.76 0.92
N TRP A 97 -5.04 4.64 2.20
CA TRP A 97 -5.92 4.62 3.37
C TRP A 97 -5.36 5.47 4.51
N SER A 98 -6.26 6.03 5.33
CA SER A 98 -5.89 6.72 6.58
C SER A 98 -5.44 5.73 7.66
N THR A 99 -5.00 6.24 8.81
CA THR A 99 -4.71 5.43 10.01
C THR A 99 -5.97 4.80 10.63
N THR A 100 -7.15 5.27 10.24
CA THR A 100 -8.45 4.70 10.66
C THR A 100 -9.07 3.77 9.61
N GLY A 101 -8.35 3.49 8.50
CA GLY A 101 -8.85 2.63 7.44
C GLY A 101 -9.78 3.31 6.43
N GLU A 102 -9.92 4.64 6.48
CA GLU A 102 -10.70 5.36 5.49
C GLU A 102 -9.99 5.40 4.14
N TRP A 103 -10.72 5.13 3.07
CA TRP A 103 -10.22 5.22 1.72
C TRP A 103 -9.80 6.64 1.35
N ARG A 104 -8.60 6.78 0.82
CA ARG A 104 -8.03 8.06 0.37
C ARG A 104 -7.89 8.15 -1.15
N GLY A 105 -8.08 7.02 -1.86
CA GLY A 105 -8.13 6.93 -3.31
C GLY A 105 -6.96 6.16 -3.93
N LYS A 106 -6.75 6.34 -5.24
CA LYS A 106 -5.78 5.55 -6.00
C LYS A 106 -5.04 6.36 -7.06
N LEU A 107 -3.82 5.91 -7.39
CA LEU A 107 -2.98 6.45 -8.46
C LEU A 107 -2.63 5.31 -9.44
N PRO A 108 -2.88 5.44 -10.73
CA PRO A 108 -2.54 4.41 -11.71
C PRO A 108 -1.02 4.33 -11.89
N LEU A 109 -0.47 3.11 -11.82
CA LEU A 109 0.94 2.80 -12.08
C LEU A 109 1.07 1.34 -12.47
N ALA A 110 1.28 1.06 -13.74
CA ALA A 110 1.40 -0.30 -14.25
C ALA A 110 2.55 -1.06 -13.57
N GLY A 111 2.24 -2.23 -12.99
CA GLY A 111 3.21 -3.04 -12.26
C GLY A 111 3.73 -2.36 -10.99
N ALA A 112 2.88 -1.58 -10.32
CA ALA A 112 3.24 -0.93 -9.05
C ALA A 112 3.84 -1.94 -8.08
N GLY A 113 5.08 -1.69 -7.66
CA GLY A 113 5.85 -2.56 -6.77
C GLY A 113 6.35 -1.79 -5.55
N ALA A 114 7.63 -1.47 -5.51
CA ALA A 114 8.26 -0.77 -4.40
C ALA A 114 7.66 0.61 -4.13
N LEU A 115 7.46 0.91 -2.86
CA LEU A 115 7.01 2.21 -2.37
C LEU A 115 8.06 2.78 -1.40
N MET A 116 8.41 4.05 -1.58
CA MET A 116 9.45 4.69 -0.80
C MET A 116 9.00 6.08 -0.35
N PRO A 117 8.88 6.33 0.97
CA PRO A 117 8.56 7.66 1.47
C PRO A 117 9.70 8.64 1.18
N VAL A 118 9.38 9.90 0.92
CA VAL A 118 10.34 11.00 0.72
C VAL A 118 10.24 11.96 1.91
N GLY A 119 11.39 12.46 2.40
CA GLY A 119 11.41 13.39 3.53
C GLY A 119 10.74 12.82 4.78
N ASN A 120 11.08 11.60 5.18
CA ASN A 120 10.42 10.86 6.26
C ASN A 120 8.90 10.73 6.08
N GLY A 121 8.42 10.73 4.84
CA GLY A 121 7.00 10.69 4.48
C GLY A 121 6.31 12.05 4.49
N ALA A 122 6.96 13.13 4.92
CA ALA A 122 6.36 14.46 4.93
C ALA A 122 6.23 15.06 3.53
N GLU A 123 7.15 14.74 2.62
CA GLU A 123 7.19 15.29 1.25
C GLU A 123 6.45 14.43 0.22
N GLY A 124 5.86 13.32 0.64
CA GLY A 124 5.17 12.37 -0.24
C GLY A 124 5.88 11.04 -0.37
N PHE A 125 5.74 10.38 -1.52
CA PHE A 125 6.38 9.10 -1.79
C PHE A 125 6.79 8.96 -3.26
N MET A 126 7.70 8.02 -3.52
CA MET A 126 7.99 7.48 -4.85
C MET A 126 7.47 6.05 -4.96
N ALA A 127 6.95 5.70 -6.11
CA ALA A 127 6.53 4.34 -6.43
C ALA A 127 7.24 3.86 -7.71
N GLY A 128 7.78 2.66 -7.67
CA GLY A 128 8.34 1.98 -8.83
C GLY A 128 7.27 1.13 -9.52
N GLY A 129 7.22 1.22 -10.85
CA GLY A 129 6.39 0.38 -11.70
C GLY A 129 7.21 -0.36 -12.74
N SER A 130 6.56 -1.11 -13.65
CA SER A 130 7.25 -1.94 -14.66
C SER A 130 8.18 -1.13 -15.57
N ARG A 131 7.81 0.08 -15.96
CA ARG A 131 8.56 0.97 -16.87
C ARG A 131 8.50 2.44 -16.48
N GLU A 132 7.88 2.74 -15.36
CA GLU A 132 7.68 4.10 -14.87
C GLU A 132 7.96 4.17 -13.38
N ALA A 133 8.43 5.32 -12.91
CA ALA A 133 8.36 5.69 -11.51
C ALA A 133 7.39 6.87 -11.36
N LEU A 134 6.64 6.86 -10.28
CA LEU A 134 5.72 7.91 -9.89
C LEU A 134 6.28 8.62 -8.65
N ALA A 135 6.43 9.93 -8.71
CA ALA A 135 6.65 10.76 -7.52
C ALA A 135 5.35 11.50 -7.19
N ALA A 136 4.79 11.22 -6.01
CA ALA A 136 3.57 11.82 -5.51
C ALA A 136 3.92 12.75 -4.32
N PRO A 137 3.96 14.09 -4.53
CA PRO A 137 4.27 15.04 -3.47
C PRO A 137 3.13 15.15 -2.45
N THR A 138 3.41 15.78 -1.30
CA THR A 138 2.41 16.16 -0.30
C THR A 138 1.26 16.95 -0.94
N GLY A 139 0.02 16.68 -0.49
CA GLY A 139 -1.17 17.31 -1.05
C GLY A 139 -1.75 16.59 -2.27
N THR A 140 -1.17 15.45 -2.69
CA THR A 140 -1.80 14.57 -3.65
C THR A 140 -3.08 14.00 -3.04
N SER A 141 -4.23 14.64 -3.35
CA SER A 141 -5.53 14.09 -2.98
C SER A 141 -5.89 12.97 -3.93
N ALA A 142 -6.25 11.86 -3.39
CA ALA A 142 -6.69 10.71 -4.16
C ALA A 142 -8.15 10.83 -4.66
N THR A 143 -8.86 11.90 -4.32
CA THR A 143 -10.23 12.17 -4.76
C THR A 143 -10.28 12.98 -6.07
N GLY A 144 -9.60 12.52 -7.11
CA GLY A 144 -9.84 12.96 -8.50
C GLY A 144 -9.16 14.25 -8.98
N SER A 145 -8.61 15.11 -8.13
CA SER A 145 -7.69 16.17 -8.53
C SER A 145 -6.32 15.88 -7.91
N ALA A 146 -5.62 14.93 -8.49
CA ALA A 146 -4.23 14.68 -8.11
C ALA A 146 -3.45 15.99 -8.30
N GLY A 147 -2.85 16.49 -7.21
CA GLY A 147 -1.76 17.45 -7.31
C GLY A 147 -0.73 16.91 -8.33
N PRO A 148 0.14 17.74 -8.89
CA PRO A 148 1.01 17.35 -10.00
C PRO A 148 1.96 16.24 -9.55
N HIS A 149 1.58 14.97 -9.77
CA HIS A 149 2.51 13.85 -9.65
C HIS A 149 3.42 13.83 -10.89
N LYS A 150 4.71 13.64 -10.67
CA LYS A 150 5.68 13.51 -11.75
C LYS A 150 5.84 12.04 -12.10
N ARG A 151 5.84 11.74 -13.40
CA ARG A 151 6.17 10.42 -13.93
C ARG A 151 7.53 10.44 -14.60
N TYR A 152 8.29 9.40 -14.37
CA TYR A 152 9.62 9.22 -14.95
C TYR A 152 9.62 7.91 -15.72
N ARG A 153 9.98 7.94 -17.01
CA ARG A 153 10.23 6.71 -17.78
C ARG A 153 11.53 6.08 -17.31
N LEU A 154 11.50 4.79 -17.12
CA LEU A 154 12.66 4.00 -16.75
C LEU A 154 13.16 3.23 -17.98
N ALA A 155 14.49 3.24 -18.19
CA ALA A 155 15.13 2.47 -19.26
C ALA A 155 15.02 0.95 -19.03
N ARG A 156 14.88 0.53 -17.77
CA ARG A 156 14.70 -0.87 -17.33
C ARG A 156 13.61 -0.92 -16.27
N GLY A 157 12.93 -2.08 -16.13
CA GLY A 157 12.00 -2.32 -15.04
C GLY A 157 12.68 -2.27 -13.68
N TRP A 158 11.96 -1.83 -12.65
CA TRP A 158 12.43 -1.85 -11.27
C TRP A 158 12.13 -3.19 -10.63
N ASP A 159 13.04 -3.62 -9.78
CA ASP A 159 12.80 -4.69 -8.82
C ASP A 159 11.95 -4.18 -7.63
N ASN A 160 11.47 -5.09 -6.80
CA ASN A 160 10.47 -4.84 -5.76
C ASN A 160 10.97 -4.03 -4.55
N HIS A 161 12.17 -3.51 -4.57
CA HIS A 161 12.75 -2.79 -3.43
C HIS A 161 13.38 -1.47 -3.84
N GLY A 162 12.98 -0.41 -3.16
CA GLY A 162 13.58 0.92 -3.26
C GLY A 162 14.19 1.35 -1.93
N THR A 163 15.44 1.79 -1.92
CA THR A 163 16.09 2.38 -0.75
C THR A 163 16.52 3.80 -1.08
N LEU A 164 16.13 4.77 -0.26
CA LEU A 164 16.63 6.13 -0.35
C LEU A 164 18.00 6.18 0.34
N LEU A 165 19.04 6.50 -0.43
CA LEU A 165 20.32 6.85 0.13
C LEU A 165 20.34 8.36 0.35
N SER A 166 20.42 8.81 1.60
CA SER A 166 20.76 10.21 1.91
C SER A 166 22.26 10.38 1.63
N ILE A 167 22.59 11.28 0.74
CA ILE A 167 23.96 11.74 0.45
C ILE A 167 24.26 12.94 1.34
#